data_0bd21b7e03a6b8cb8c4bee53bcef6044
#
_entry.id   0bd21b7e03a6b8cb8c4bee53bcef6044
#
_cell.length_a   1.000
_cell.length_b   1.000
_cell.length_c   1.000
_cell.angle_alpha   90.00
_cell.angle_beta   90.00
_cell.angle_gamma   90.00
#
_symmetry.space_group_name_H-M   'P 1'
#
loop_
_entity.id
_entity.type
_entity.pdbx_description
1 polymer ?
#
loop_
_entity_poly.entity_id
_entity_poly.type
_entity_poly.pdbx_seq_one_letter_code
_entity_poly.pdbx_strand_id
1 'polypeptide(L)'
;MAQYLELCSVVLNLLIRAVAIFAAASLISFANISSAQAPAHPNAVELKRESASSVSFTFALNLPQVLHQVLAPQVAYGSFLQSYADLPDSAFDKEIAKAVKGLGAKAYFTLPSGAKVNIEKWQLPDTQLLRESFKVSLRLLNMPPSTGSHLDPVSVRAQAQAKTPISKVVQLQLPTALHPILVSLSNDKFWLTEHIPIAIVQLP
;
A
#
# COMPACT_ATOMS: atom_id res chain seq x y z
N MET A 1 59.40 -10.07 -32.61
CA MET A 1 58.15 -9.37 -33.03
C MET A 1 56.96 -10.30 -33.12
N ALA A 2 57.10 -11.55 -33.54
CA ALA A 2 55.94 -12.49 -33.69
C ALA A 2 55.20 -12.82 -32.36
N GLN A 3 55.95 -12.97 -31.24
CA GLN A 3 55.34 -13.30 -29.93
C GLN A 3 54.44 -12.22 -29.36
N TYR A 4 54.66 -10.94 -29.68
CA TYR A 4 53.81 -9.84 -29.19
C TYR A 4 52.46 -9.79 -29.93
N LEU A 5 52.41 -10.22 -31.17
CA LEU A 5 51.18 -10.28 -31.97
C LEU A 5 50.21 -11.37 -31.48
N GLU A 6 50.75 -12.52 -31.06
CA GLU A 6 49.90 -13.59 -30.51
C GLU A 6 49.31 -13.23 -29.14
N LEU A 7 50.10 -12.56 -28.28
CA LEU A 7 49.63 -12.12 -26.96
C LEU A 7 48.47 -11.09 -27.09
N CYS A 8 48.59 -10.14 -28.02
CA CYS A 8 47.55 -9.16 -28.29
C CYS A 8 46.25 -9.81 -28.82
N SER A 9 46.35 -10.84 -29.63
CA SER A 9 45.19 -11.57 -30.16
C SER A 9 44.42 -12.31 -29.04
N VAL A 10 45.14 -12.95 -28.14
CA VAL A 10 44.53 -13.68 -27.02
C VAL A 10 43.85 -12.74 -26.02
N VAL A 11 44.48 -11.60 -25.70
CA VAL A 11 43.88 -10.60 -24.78
C VAL A 11 42.64 -9.95 -25.40
N LEU A 12 42.67 -9.63 -26.71
CA LEU A 12 41.52 -9.06 -27.42
C LEU A 12 40.31 -10.02 -27.45
N ASN A 13 40.55 -11.32 -27.70
CA ASN A 13 39.49 -12.33 -27.67
C ASN A 13 38.93 -12.57 -26.29
N LEU A 14 39.73 -12.48 -25.23
CA LEU A 14 39.23 -12.55 -23.83
C LEU A 14 38.36 -11.34 -23.48
N LEU A 15 38.76 -10.15 -23.90
CA LEU A 15 37.97 -8.92 -23.69
C LEU A 15 36.63 -8.96 -24.42
N ILE A 16 36.58 -9.40 -25.66
CA ILE A 16 35.35 -9.53 -26.44
C ILE A 16 34.39 -10.54 -25.81
N ARG A 17 34.93 -11.68 -25.31
CA ARG A 17 34.08 -12.68 -24.61
C ARG A 17 33.56 -12.15 -23.26
N ALA A 18 34.34 -11.39 -22.51
CA ALA A 18 33.89 -10.77 -21.24
C ALA A 18 32.78 -9.76 -21.48
N VAL A 19 32.88 -8.92 -22.52
CA VAL A 19 31.85 -7.92 -22.87
C VAL A 19 30.55 -8.61 -23.35
N ALA A 20 30.66 -9.71 -24.10
CA ALA A 20 29.49 -10.47 -24.55
C ALA A 20 28.73 -11.13 -23.38
N ILE A 21 29.43 -11.62 -22.36
CA ILE A 21 28.81 -12.22 -21.16
C ILE A 21 28.12 -11.15 -20.32
N PHE A 22 28.71 -9.94 -20.20
CA PHE A 22 28.09 -8.83 -19.45
C PHE A 22 26.84 -8.29 -20.19
N ALA A 23 26.85 -8.22 -21.51
CA ALA A 23 25.69 -7.79 -22.30
C ALA A 23 24.52 -8.79 -22.20
N ALA A 24 24.81 -10.10 -22.20
CA ALA A 24 23.79 -11.15 -22.04
C ALA A 24 23.17 -11.16 -20.61
N ALA A 25 23.97 -10.92 -19.58
CA ALA A 25 23.49 -10.84 -18.20
C ALA A 25 22.59 -9.61 -17.96
N SER A 26 22.86 -8.49 -18.63
CA SER A 26 22.03 -7.28 -18.54
C SER A 26 20.67 -7.41 -19.21
N LEU A 27 20.54 -8.23 -20.25
CA LEU A 27 19.28 -8.46 -20.97
C LEU A 27 18.31 -9.39 -20.21
N ILE A 28 18.81 -10.25 -19.33
CA ILE A 28 17.98 -11.18 -18.56
C ILE A 28 17.33 -10.48 -17.35
N SER A 29 17.92 -9.37 -16.85
CA SER A 29 17.39 -8.64 -15.70
C SER A 29 16.16 -7.78 -16.01
N PHE A 30 15.83 -7.51 -17.26
CA PHE A 30 14.64 -6.72 -17.64
C PHE A 30 13.38 -7.55 -17.91
N ALA A 31 13.47 -8.88 -17.95
CA ALA A 31 12.34 -9.75 -18.28
C ALA A 31 11.44 -10.11 -17.08
N ASN A 32 11.78 -9.69 -15.85
CA ASN A 32 10.97 -9.90 -14.64
C ASN A 32 10.43 -8.59 -14.04
N ILE A 33 10.14 -7.59 -14.86
CA ILE A 33 9.12 -6.63 -14.49
C ILE A 33 7.81 -7.39 -14.61
N SER A 34 7.46 -8.15 -13.57
CA SER A 34 6.08 -8.51 -13.32
C SER A 34 5.33 -7.20 -13.47
N SER A 35 4.52 -7.10 -14.51
CA SER A 35 3.49 -6.09 -14.59
C SER A 35 2.62 -6.32 -13.35
N ALA A 36 2.99 -5.67 -12.23
CA ALA A 36 2.11 -5.53 -11.10
C ALA A 36 0.89 -4.84 -11.68
N GLN A 37 -0.10 -5.65 -12.01
CA GLN A 37 -1.38 -5.22 -12.52
C GLN A 37 -1.87 -4.20 -11.49
N ALA A 38 -1.91 -2.93 -11.89
CA ALA A 38 -2.37 -1.87 -11.00
C ALA A 38 -3.71 -2.37 -10.43
N PRO A 39 -3.91 -2.34 -9.11
CA PRO A 39 -5.15 -2.83 -8.53
C PRO A 39 -6.29 -2.10 -9.22
N ALA A 40 -7.28 -2.84 -9.68
CA ALA A 40 -8.39 -2.31 -10.47
C ALA A 40 -9.12 -1.16 -9.75
N HIS A 41 -9.04 -1.15 -8.41
CA HIS A 41 -9.46 -0.06 -7.56
C HIS A 41 -8.35 0.21 -6.54
N PRO A 42 -7.53 1.25 -6.75
CA PRO A 42 -6.52 1.65 -5.78
C PRO A 42 -7.17 2.12 -4.48
N ASN A 43 -6.49 1.91 -3.36
CA ASN A 43 -6.92 2.52 -2.12
C ASN A 43 -7.02 4.04 -2.30
N ALA A 44 -8.03 4.64 -1.70
CA ALA A 44 -8.25 6.08 -1.75
C ALA A 44 -8.63 6.61 -0.37
N VAL A 45 -8.33 7.87 -0.10
CA VAL A 45 -8.75 8.58 1.09
C VAL A 45 -9.17 10.00 0.74
N GLU A 46 -10.31 10.40 1.24
CA GLU A 46 -10.80 11.78 1.21
C GLU A 46 -10.63 12.40 2.59
N LEU A 47 -10.05 13.60 2.61
CA LEU A 47 -9.86 14.41 3.81
C LEU A 47 -10.83 15.58 3.79
N LYS A 48 -11.53 15.77 4.92
CA LYS A 48 -12.44 16.89 5.10
C LYS A 48 -12.22 17.55 6.45
N ARG A 49 -12.04 18.85 6.45
CA ARG A 49 -11.95 19.63 7.68
C ARG A 49 -13.33 19.81 8.27
N GLU A 50 -13.57 19.28 9.45
CA GLU A 50 -14.85 19.40 10.15
C GLU A 50 -14.89 20.64 11.06
N SER A 51 -13.76 21.03 11.62
CA SER A 51 -13.63 22.22 12.47
C SER A 51 -12.18 22.74 12.47
N ALA A 52 -11.94 23.81 13.22
CA ALA A 52 -10.58 24.32 13.41
C ALA A 52 -9.61 23.29 13.98
N SER A 53 -10.07 22.34 14.78
CA SER A 53 -9.24 21.34 15.47
C SER A 53 -9.53 19.89 15.06
N SER A 54 -10.37 19.65 14.06
CA SER A 54 -10.78 18.30 13.66
C SER A 54 -10.78 18.11 12.13
N VAL A 55 -10.25 16.95 11.70
CA VAL A 55 -10.25 16.49 10.32
C VAL A 55 -10.83 15.09 10.27
N SER A 56 -11.79 14.85 9.38
CA SER A 56 -12.33 13.52 9.09
C SER A 56 -11.63 12.92 7.88
N PHE A 57 -11.55 11.60 7.87
CA PHE A 57 -10.98 10.78 6.83
C PHE A 57 -12.01 9.74 6.40
N THR A 58 -12.26 9.66 5.10
CA THR A 58 -13.07 8.59 4.50
C THR A 58 -12.17 7.79 3.57
N PHE A 59 -11.83 6.59 3.98
CA PHE A 59 -11.02 5.66 3.19
C PHE A 59 -11.92 4.76 2.36
N ALA A 60 -11.54 4.53 1.11
CA ALA A 60 -12.06 3.47 0.25
C ALA A 60 -10.94 2.46 0.05
N LEU A 61 -11.02 1.29 0.69
CA LEU A 61 -9.91 0.35 0.82
C LEU A 61 -10.25 -1.04 0.25
N ASN A 62 -9.28 -1.66 -0.41
CA ASN A 62 -9.27 -3.11 -0.56
C ASN A 62 -8.89 -3.72 0.80
N LEU A 63 -9.88 -3.78 1.70
CA LEU A 63 -9.62 -4.05 3.12
C LEU A 63 -8.98 -5.41 3.38
N PRO A 64 -9.36 -6.54 2.71
CA PRO A 64 -8.67 -7.82 2.89
C PRO A 64 -7.17 -7.74 2.55
N GLN A 65 -6.79 -7.00 1.51
CA GLN A 65 -5.39 -6.81 1.14
C GLN A 65 -4.64 -5.95 2.17
N VAL A 66 -5.26 -4.86 2.64
CA VAL A 66 -4.68 -4.01 3.70
C VAL A 66 -4.48 -4.81 4.98
N LEU A 67 -5.47 -5.59 5.39
CA LEU A 67 -5.40 -6.43 6.59
C LEU A 67 -4.32 -7.51 6.47
N HIS A 68 -4.16 -8.12 5.30
CA HIS A 68 -3.06 -9.05 5.02
C HIS A 68 -1.71 -8.40 5.26
N GLN A 69 -1.48 -7.20 4.70
CA GLN A 69 -0.23 -6.47 4.86
C GLN A 69 0.07 -6.07 6.32
N VAL A 70 -0.97 -5.87 7.14
CA VAL A 70 -0.80 -5.50 8.55
C VAL A 70 -0.61 -6.72 9.45
N LEU A 71 -1.37 -7.78 9.22
CA LEU A 71 -1.48 -8.91 10.15
C LEU A 71 -0.53 -10.06 9.80
N ALA A 72 -0.34 -10.35 8.52
CA ALA A 72 0.38 -11.53 8.08
C ALA A 72 1.08 -11.35 6.71
N PRO A 73 1.94 -10.33 6.51
CA PRO A 73 2.56 -10.03 5.22
C PRO A 73 3.44 -11.16 4.68
N GLN A 74 3.88 -12.09 5.55
CA GLN A 74 4.73 -13.23 5.18
C GLN A 74 3.92 -14.46 4.73
N VAL A 75 2.60 -14.47 4.93
CA VAL A 75 1.72 -15.57 4.55
C VAL A 75 1.24 -15.34 3.12
N ALA A 76 1.10 -16.38 2.31
CA ALA A 76 0.50 -16.24 0.99
C ALA A 76 -0.93 -15.69 1.10
N TYR A 77 -1.28 -14.72 0.25
CA TYR A 77 -2.55 -13.99 0.35
C TYR A 77 -3.79 -14.91 0.35
N GLY A 78 -3.80 -15.94 -0.53
CA GLY A 78 -4.90 -16.93 -0.55
C GLY A 78 -5.03 -17.73 0.75
N SER A 79 -3.91 -18.14 1.34
CA SER A 79 -3.89 -18.85 2.64
C SER A 79 -4.35 -17.94 3.78
N PHE A 80 -3.96 -16.67 3.75
CA PHE A 80 -4.45 -15.67 4.69
C PHE A 80 -5.97 -15.50 4.59
N LEU A 81 -6.51 -15.31 3.39
CA LEU A 81 -7.95 -15.16 3.17
C LEU A 81 -8.74 -16.37 3.68
N GLN A 82 -8.27 -17.59 3.35
CA GLN A 82 -8.90 -18.82 3.81
C GLN A 82 -8.92 -18.90 5.34
N SER A 83 -7.74 -18.72 5.97
CA SER A 83 -7.61 -18.80 7.43
C SER A 83 -8.51 -17.81 8.16
N TYR A 84 -8.63 -16.58 7.64
CA TYR A 84 -9.44 -15.53 8.28
C TYR A 84 -10.94 -15.68 7.98
N ALA A 85 -11.33 -16.21 6.81
CA ALA A 85 -12.73 -16.51 6.50
C ALA A 85 -13.30 -17.58 7.45
N ASP A 86 -12.47 -18.50 7.89
CA ASP A 86 -12.86 -19.65 8.73
C ASP A 86 -12.74 -19.38 10.25
N LEU A 87 -12.21 -18.19 10.66
CA LEU A 87 -12.09 -17.85 12.08
C LEU A 87 -13.47 -17.75 12.75
N PRO A 88 -13.63 -18.19 14.01
CA PRO A 88 -14.78 -17.83 14.84
C PRO A 88 -14.94 -16.31 14.96
N ASP A 89 -16.20 -15.83 15.12
CA ASP A 89 -16.48 -14.38 15.13
C ASP A 89 -15.62 -13.60 16.14
N SER A 90 -15.55 -14.08 17.38
CA SER A 90 -14.78 -13.43 18.44
C SER A 90 -13.26 -13.38 18.15
N ALA A 91 -12.72 -14.40 17.47
CA ALA A 91 -11.32 -14.43 17.07
C ALA A 91 -11.06 -13.46 15.89
N PHE A 92 -11.99 -13.46 14.92
CA PHE A 92 -11.93 -12.52 13.79
C PHE A 92 -11.95 -11.07 14.28
N ASP A 93 -12.91 -10.70 15.13
CA ASP A 93 -13.03 -9.34 15.69
C ASP A 93 -11.76 -8.91 16.44
N LYS A 94 -11.16 -9.84 17.20
CA LYS A 94 -9.91 -9.57 17.91
C LYS A 94 -8.75 -9.26 16.96
N GLU A 95 -8.62 -10.02 15.88
CA GLU A 95 -7.56 -9.77 14.89
C GLU A 95 -7.82 -8.47 14.11
N ILE A 96 -9.06 -8.17 13.76
CA ILE A 96 -9.44 -6.90 13.14
C ILE A 96 -9.11 -5.72 14.07
N ALA A 97 -9.46 -5.81 15.35
CA ALA A 97 -9.13 -4.76 16.33
C ALA A 97 -7.60 -4.54 16.46
N LYS A 98 -6.81 -5.63 16.41
CA LYS A 98 -5.34 -5.55 16.40
C LYS A 98 -4.82 -4.85 15.14
N ALA A 99 -5.38 -5.15 13.97
CA ALA A 99 -5.00 -4.51 12.72
C ALA A 99 -5.30 -3.01 12.75
N VAL A 100 -6.50 -2.62 13.20
CA VAL A 100 -6.90 -1.21 13.36
C VAL A 100 -5.96 -0.45 14.27
N LYS A 101 -5.61 -1.05 15.41
CA LYS A 101 -4.61 -0.48 16.33
C LYS A 101 -3.26 -0.29 15.64
N GLY A 102 -2.82 -1.27 14.83
CA GLY A 102 -1.58 -1.20 14.06
C GLY A 102 -1.59 -0.10 13.00
N LEU A 103 -2.71 0.08 12.29
CA LEU A 103 -2.90 1.16 11.33
C LEU A 103 -2.89 2.53 12.02
N GLY A 104 -3.70 2.68 13.08
CA GLY A 104 -3.81 3.93 13.83
C GLY A 104 -2.49 4.41 14.42
N ALA A 105 -1.64 3.50 14.90
CA ALA A 105 -0.33 3.84 15.45
C ALA A 105 0.64 4.46 14.43
N LYS A 106 0.41 4.26 13.14
CA LYS A 106 1.26 4.74 12.04
C LYS A 106 0.59 5.81 11.17
N ALA A 107 -0.65 6.18 11.48
CA ALA A 107 -1.43 7.17 10.75
C ALA A 107 -1.48 8.48 11.54
N TYR A 108 -0.85 9.53 11.04
CA TYR A 108 -0.84 10.84 11.70
C TYR A 108 -0.54 11.95 10.71
N PHE A 109 -0.76 13.16 11.12
CA PHE A 109 -0.16 14.31 10.48
C PHE A 109 0.67 15.14 11.48
N THR A 110 1.70 15.77 10.95
CA THR A 110 2.61 16.64 11.70
C THR A 110 2.26 18.08 11.40
N LEU A 111 2.05 18.86 12.44
CA LEU A 111 1.85 20.31 12.36
C LEU A 111 3.17 21.01 12.08
N PRO A 112 3.18 22.28 11.58
CA PRO A 112 4.39 23.08 11.41
C PRO A 112 5.20 23.25 12.70
N SER A 113 4.56 23.15 13.86
CA SER A 113 5.21 23.14 15.17
C SER A 113 6.00 21.85 15.49
N GLY A 114 5.94 20.84 14.63
CA GLY A 114 6.49 19.51 14.89
C GLY A 114 5.58 18.59 15.72
N ALA A 115 4.44 19.09 16.21
CA ALA A 115 3.50 18.27 16.98
C ALA A 115 2.78 17.27 16.06
N LYS A 116 2.69 16.01 16.53
CA LYS A 116 1.95 14.95 15.84
C LYS A 116 0.51 14.90 16.31
N VAL A 117 -0.41 14.74 15.35
CA VAL A 117 -1.84 14.51 15.58
C VAL A 117 -2.21 13.16 14.98
N ASN A 118 -2.52 12.21 15.82
CA ASN A 118 -2.85 10.86 15.39
C ASN A 118 -4.22 10.81 14.71
N ILE A 119 -4.37 9.92 13.74
CA ILE A 119 -5.65 9.58 13.14
C ILE A 119 -6.23 8.45 13.96
N GLU A 120 -7.34 8.72 14.62
CA GLU A 120 -7.98 7.87 15.62
C GLU A 120 -9.44 7.58 15.25
N LYS A 121 -10.18 6.95 16.16
CA LYS A 121 -11.62 6.66 16.01
C LYS A 121 -11.97 5.96 14.70
N TRP A 122 -11.16 4.96 14.34
CA TRP A 122 -11.38 4.16 13.16
C TRP A 122 -12.71 3.41 13.27
N GLN A 123 -13.59 3.64 12.31
CA GLN A 123 -14.90 3.00 12.19
C GLN A 123 -14.86 2.07 10.98
N LEU A 124 -14.79 0.79 11.25
CA LEU A 124 -14.89 -0.26 10.26
C LEU A 124 -16.37 -0.57 9.97
N PRO A 125 -16.66 -1.17 8.81
CA PRO A 125 -17.95 -1.77 8.57
C PRO A 125 -18.24 -2.91 9.55
N ASP A 126 -19.48 -3.35 9.50
CA ASP A 126 -19.94 -4.53 10.24
C ASP A 126 -19.07 -5.77 9.96
N THR A 127 -18.86 -6.59 10.98
CA THR A 127 -18.06 -7.83 10.91
C THR A 127 -18.51 -8.76 9.80
N GLN A 128 -19.83 -8.84 9.54
CA GLN A 128 -20.35 -9.70 8.46
C GLN A 128 -19.94 -9.17 7.08
N LEU A 129 -20.02 -7.85 6.86
CA LEU A 129 -19.55 -7.24 5.61
C LEU A 129 -18.05 -7.45 5.40
N LEU A 130 -17.26 -7.37 6.48
CA LEU A 130 -15.83 -7.69 6.43
C LEU A 130 -15.58 -9.15 6.02
N ARG A 131 -16.27 -10.10 6.64
CA ARG A 131 -16.16 -11.51 6.28
C ARG A 131 -16.57 -11.79 4.84
N GLU A 132 -17.65 -11.17 4.38
CA GLU A 132 -18.06 -11.32 2.98
C GLU A 132 -16.99 -10.79 2.04
N SER A 133 -16.31 -9.68 2.37
CA SER A 133 -15.20 -9.17 1.55
C SER A 133 -14.03 -10.17 1.47
N PHE A 134 -13.72 -10.92 2.53
CA PHE A 134 -12.72 -11.99 2.52
C PHE A 134 -13.15 -13.16 1.62
N LYS A 135 -14.40 -13.61 1.75
CA LYS A 135 -14.95 -14.70 0.93
C LYS A 135 -14.99 -14.31 -0.56
N VAL A 136 -15.39 -13.07 -0.87
CA VAL A 136 -15.40 -12.56 -2.24
C VAL A 136 -13.97 -12.50 -2.79
N SER A 137 -13.01 -11.98 -2.01
CA SER A 137 -11.59 -11.94 -2.41
C SER A 137 -11.04 -13.34 -2.70
N LEU A 138 -11.39 -14.33 -1.87
CA LEU A 138 -10.99 -15.73 -2.07
C LEU A 138 -11.59 -16.33 -3.35
N ARG A 139 -12.87 -16.05 -3.65
CA ARG A 139 -13.51 -16.46 -4.91
C ARG A 139 -12.81 -15.84 -6.12
N LEU A 140 -12.54 -14.53 -6.07
CA LEU A 140 -11.88 -13.79 -7.15
C LEU A 140 -10.48 -14.32 -7.47
N LEU A 141 -9.72 -14.74 -6.45
CA LEU A 141 -8.41 -15.38 -6.65
C LEU A 141 -8.49 -16.68 -7.45
N ASN A 142 -9.61 -17.41 -7.37
CA ASN A 142 -9.82 -18.67 -8.05
C ASN A 142 -10.53 -18.52 -9.41
N MET A 143 -10.88 -17.28 -9.82
CA MET A 143 -11.52 -17.00 -11.09
C MET A 143 -10.48 -16.69 -12.18
N PRO A 144 -10.76 -17.01 -13.45
CA PRO A 144 -9.93 -16.60 -14.56
C PRO A 144 -9.82 -15.07 -14.63
N PRO A 145 -8.64 -14.50 -14.95
CA PRO A 145 -8.43 -13.05 -14.98
C PRO A 145 -9.31 -12.30 -16.02
N SER A 146 -9.96 -13.02 -16.92
CA SER A 146 -10.82 -12.45 -17.96
C SER A 146 -12.22 -12.05 -17.48
N THR A 147 -12.60 -12.33 -16.25
CA THR A 147 -13.99 -12.11 -15.77
C THR A 147 -14.31 -10.66 -15.40
N GLY A 148 -13.31 -9.76 -15.38
CA GLY A 148 -13.51 -8.35 -15.04
C GLY A 148 -14.10 -8.11 -13.64
N SER A 149 -14.21 -9.16 -12.84
CA SER A 149 -14.77 -9.09 -11.48
C SER A 149 -13.77 -8.42 -10.53
N HIS A 150 -14.17 -7.33 -9.93
CA HIS A 150 -13.37 -6.57 -8.98
C HIS A 150 -14.05 -6.55 -7.63
N LEU A 151 -13.26 -6.49 -6.55
CA LEU A 151 -13.78 -6.25 -5.22
C LEU A 151 -14.07 -4.76 -5.07
N ASP A 152 -15.30 -4.42 -4.70
CA ASP A 152 -15.65 -3.04 -4.38
C ASP A 152 -14.89 -2.59 -3.13
N PRO A 153 -14.33 -1.37 -3.14
CA PRO A 153 -13.63 -0.83 -1.99
C PRO A 153 -14.56 -0.70 -0.78
N VAL A 154 -14.07 -1.10 0.36
CA VAL A 154 -14.77 -0.98 1.63
C VAL A 154 -14.56 0.41 2.22
N SER A 155 -15.64 1.07 2.63
CA SER A 155 -15.57 2.39 3.26
C SER A 155 -15.18 2.27 4.74
N VAL A 156 -14.10 2.96 5.13
CA VAL A 156 -13.62 3.05 6.51
C VAL A 156 -13.51 4.52 6.89
N ARG A 157 -14.02 4.90 8.05
CA ARG A 157 -13.93 6.28 8.53
C ARG A 157 -12.93 6.37 9.67
N ALA A 158 -12.26 7.52 9.77
CA ALA A 158 -11.40 7.84 10.90
C ALA A 158 -11.43 9.36 11.15
N GLN A 159 -10.95 9.78 12.31
CA GLN A 159 -10.92 11.18 12.70
C GLN A 159 -9.60 11.51 13.36
N ALA A 160 -9.07 12.69 13.07
CA ALA A 160 -7.99 13.28 13.83
C ALA A 160 -8.50 14.51 14.58
N GLN A 161 -8.13 14.63 15.84
CA GLN A 161 -8.53 15.73 16.69
C GLN A 161 -7.32 16.26 17.46
N ALA A 162 -7.06 17.55 17.34
CA ALA A 162 -6.01 18.25 18.06
C ALA A 162 -6.57 19.07 19.22
N LYS A 163 -5.74 19.33 20.23
CA LYS A 163 -6.10 20.24 21.34
C LYS A 163 -6.06 21.72 20.94
N THR A 164 -5.31 22.02 19.88
CA THR A 164 -5.14 23.37 19.32
C THR A 164 -5.64 23.38 17.88
N PRO A 165 -5.93 24.57 17.30
CA PRO A 165 -6.31 24.64 15.90
C PRO A 165 -5.26 23.98 15.01
N ILE A 166 -5.72 23.16 14.07
CA ILE A 166 -4.89 22.50 13.08
C ILE A 166 -4.51 23.53 12.02
N SER A 167 -3.23 23.64 11.71
CA SER A 167 -2.74 24.49 10.62
C SER A 167 -3.39 24.10 9.28
N LYS A 168 -3.54 25.05 8.36
CA LYS A 168 -3.96 24.75 6.99
C LYS A 168 -2.94 23.86 6.27
N VAL A 169 -1.65 24.00 6.56
CA VAL A 169 -0.60 23.19 5.97
C VAL A 169 -0.13 22.17 7.00
N VAL A 170 -0.17 20.92 6.65
CA VAL A 170 0.26 19.78 7.50
C VAL A 170 1.03 18.78 6.66
N GLN A 171 1.84 17.96 7.33
CA GLN A 171 2.52 16.84 6.71
C GLN A 171 1.74 15.56 7.04
N LEU A 172 1.10 14.96 6.04
CA LEU A 172 0.33 13.71 6.17
C LEU A 172 1.25 12.51 6.04
N GLN A 173 1.14 11.56 6.97
CA GLN A 173 1.77 10.25 6.89
C GLN A 173 0.71 9.18 7.11
N LEU A 174 0.65 8.22 6.17
CA LEU A 174 -0.22 7.04 6.26
C LEU A 174 0.62 5.76 6.32
N PRO A 175 0.10 4.68 6.92
CA PRO A 175 0.78 3.38 6.97
C PRO A 175 1.09 2.85 5.57
N THR A 176 2.26 2.24 5.38
CA THR A 176 2.66 1.62 4.10
C THR A 176 1.71 0.52 3.63
N ALA A 177 1.02 -0.15 4.57
CA ALA A 177 -0.01 -1.13 4.24
C ALA A 177 -1.20 -0.56 3.43
N LEU A 178 -1.40 0.76 3.44
CA LEU A 178 -2.41 1.45 2.63
C LEU A 178 -1.90 1.82 1.23
N HIS A 179 -0.59 1.75 1.00
CA HIS A 179 0.03 2.21 -0.26
C HIS A 179 -0.10 1.17 -1.38
N PRO A 180 -0.21 1.59 -2.65
CA PRO A 180 -0.41 2.97 -3.05
C PRO A 180 -1.81 3.47 -2.68
N ILE A 181 -1.94 4.73 -2.24
CA ILE A 181 -3.22 5.34 -1.89
C ILE A 181 -3.38 6.71 -2.56
N LEU A 182 -4.53 6.92 -3.19
CA LEU A 182 -4.92 8.21 -3.76
C LEU A 182 -5.49 9.09 -2.66
N VAL A 183 -4.87 10.22 -2.38
CA VAL A 183 -5.34 11.20 -1.42
C VAL A 183 -6.10 12.30 -2.15
N SER A 184 -7.31 12.57 -1.71
CA SER A 184 -8.19 13.61 -2.27
C SER A 184 -8.48 14.68 -1.20
N LEU A 185 -8.31 15.94 -1.60
CA LEU A 185 -8.58 17.13 -0.79
C LEU A 185 -9.38 18.08 -1.69
N SER A 186 -10.62 18.34 -1.40
CA SER A 186 -11.46 19.26 -2.19
C SER A 186 -11.17 19.27 -3.71
N ASN A 187 -10.14 19.99 -4.13
CA ASN A 187 -9.76 20.16 -5.55
C ASN A 187 -8.45 19.47 -5.92
N ASP A 188 -7.66 19.01 -4.94
CA ASP A 188 -6.35 18.42 -5.17
C ASP A 188 -6.38 16.90 -4.99
N LYS A 189 -5.66 16.19 -5.86
CA LYS A 189 -5.45 14.74 -5.77
C LYS A 189 -3.99 14.42 -5.98
N PHE A 190 -3.44 13.54 -5.16
CA PHE A 190 -2.06 13.05 -5.29
C PHE A 190 -1.93 11.63 -4.75
N TRP A 191 -0.85 10.95 -5.13
CA TRP A 191 -0.55 9.61 -4.69
C TRP A 191 0.46 9.60 -3.55
N LEU A 192 0.17 8.84 -2.50
CA LEU A 192 1.18 8.33 -1.57
C LEU A 192 1.57 6.92 -2.00
N THR A 193 2.88 6.68 -2.08
CA THR A 193 3.46 5.40 -2.47
C THR A 193 4.49 4.97 -1.45
N GLU A 194 5.02 3.75 -1.56
CA GLU A 194 6.12 3.30 -0.70
C GLU A 194 7.37 4.17 -0.82
N HIS A 195 7.60 4.78 -1.99
CA HIS A 195 8.73 5.69 -2.23
C HIS A 195 8.46 7.13 -1.81
N ILE A 196 7.18 7.52 -1.72
CA ILE A 196 6.73 8.85 -1.27
C ILE A 196 5.67 8.64 -0.20
N PRO A 197 6.06 8.20 1.02
CA PRO A 197 5.11 7.85 2.07
C PRO A 197 4.52 9.04 2.82
N ILE A 198 5.02 10.25 2.54
CA ILE A 198 4.69 11.48 3.24
C ILE A 198 4.41 12.57 2.22
N ALA A 199 3.35 13.34 2.44
CA ALA A 199 3.06 14.51 1.63
C ALA A 199 2.75 15.74 2.49
N ILE A 200 3.15 16.91 1.99
CA ILE A 200 2.67 18.19 2.52
C ILE A 200 1.31 18.44 1.89
N VAL A 201 0.30 18.61 2.71
CA VAL A 201 -1.08 18.80 2.28
C VAL A 201 -1.64 20.12 2.80
N GLN A 202 -2.41 20.79 1.95
CA GLN A 202 -3.15 21.97 2.35
C GLN A 202 -4.58 21.58 2.65
N LEU A 203 -4.94 21.54 3.93
CA LEU A 203 -6.29 21.22 4.37
C LEU A 203 -7.27 22.30 3.93
N PRO A 204 -8.47 21.92 3.50
CA PRO A 204 -9.50 22.85 3.07
C PRO A 204 -10.00 23.78 4.18
#